data_e52c69402a5c1c33e77718000fbab4c4
#
_entry.id   e52c69402a5c1c33e77718000fbab4c4
#
_cell.length_a   1.000
_cell.length_b   1.000
_cell.length_c   1.000
_cell.angle_alpha   90.00
_cell.angle_beta   90.00
_cell.angle_gamma   90.00
#
_symmetry.space_group_name_H-M   'P 1'
#
loop_
_entity.id
_entity.type
_entity.pdbx_description
1 polymer ?
#
loop_
_entity_poly.entity_id
_entity_poly.type
_entity_poly.pdbx_seq_one_letter_code
_entity_poly.pdbx_strand_id
1 'polypeptide(L)'
;PPLSGIEDFQGPHFHSARWDHDVDLTGKTVAVVGTGASAIQFVPEVARKAGRLLLFQRSAAYVLGKPDRRYRRWEHRLLKTLPITQTLDRLRIYAANESRVLGFTSLQKAMTVYQRLFRRHLEKHIADPSLRAKLIPDYPMGCKRILMSNHYDPALARDNVEVINHGIQSVDHSGLTDSTGAHHRADAIIYGTGFRAVSYTHLRAHETSRY
;
A
#
# COMPACT_ATOMS: atom_id res chain seq x y z
N PRO A 1 0.57 -15.28 11.04
CA PRO A 1 0.98 -16.67 10.99
C PRO A 1 1.76 -16.92 9.70
N PRO A 2 2.77 -17.78 9.71
CA PRO A 2 3.45 -18.21 8.49
C PRO A 2 2.42 -18.84 7.55
N LEU A 3 2.63 -18.72 6.24
CA LEU A 3 1.82 -19.41 5.25
C LEU A 3 2.14 -20.92 5.32
N SER A 4 1.11 -21.76 5.24
CA SER A 4 1.29 -23.21 5.23
C SER A 4 2.12 -23.62 4.01
N GLY A 5 3.14 -24.43 4.22
CA GLY A 5 4.03 -24.95 3.17
C GLY A 5 5.13 -24.00 2.70
N ILE A 6 5.36 -22.88 3.40
CA ILE A 6 6.39 -21.91 2.98
C ILE A 6 7.80 -22.50 3.00
N GLU A 7 8.04 -23.48 3.88
CA GLU A 7 9.31 -24.16 4.00
C GLU A 7 9.65 -25.01 2.73
N ASP A 8 8.63 -25.37 1.95
CA ASP A 8 8.80 -26.16 0.72
C ASP A 8 9.16 -25.28 -0.47
N PHE A 9 8.97 -23.95 -0.37
CA PHE A 9 9.21 -23.04 -1.48
C PHE A 9 10.70 -22.94 -1.80
N GLN A 10 11.08 -23.21 -3.03
CA GLN A 10 12.48 -23.24 -3.47
C GLN A 10 13.03 -21.87 -3.86
N GLY A 11 12.18 -20.89 -4.10
CA GLY A 11 12.59 -19.53 -4.45
C GLY A 11 12.89 -18.65 -3.23
N PRO A 12 13.52 -17.49 -3.44
CA PRO A 12 13.69 -16.51 -2.39
C PRO A 12 12.35 -15.99 -1.89
N HIS A 13 12.20 -15.91 -0.56
CA HIS A 13 11.05 -15.32 0.07
C HIS A 13 11.46 -14.47 1.27
N PHE A 14 10.97 -13.24 1.34
CA PHE A 14 11.35 -12.31 2.39
C PHE A 14 10.24 -11.31 2.72
N HIS A 15 10.31 -10.78 3.92
CA HIS A 15 9.42 -9.72 4.38
C HIS A 15 9.98 -8.34 4.00
N SER A 16 9.12 -7.38 3.65
CA SER A 16 9.50 -6.01 3.27
C SER A 16 10.32 -5.26 4.34
N ALA A 17 10.27 -5.69 5.61
CA ALA A 17 11.11 -5.18 6.69
C ALA A 17 12.55 -5.71 6.66
N ARG A 18 12.76 -6.82 5.99
CA ARG A 18 14.06 -7.48 5.83
C ARG A 18 14.27 -7.71 4.34
N TRP A 19 14.34 -6.60 3.61
CA TRP A 19 14.49 -6.65 2.17
C TRP A 19 15.82 -7.32 1.82
N ASP A 20 15.75 -8.34 0.99
CA ASP A 20 16.93 -9.01 0.46
C ASP A 20 17.37 -8.30 -0.82
N HIS A 21 18.47 -7.54 -0.72
CA HIS A 21 19.02 -6.76 -1.84
C HIS A 21 19.82 -7.61 -2.83
N ASP A 22 20.21 -8.81 -2.47
CA ASP A 22 21.00 -9.71 -3.31
C ASP A 22 20.11 -10.48 -4.30
N VAL A 23 18.80 -10.49 -4.08
CA VAL A 23 17.83 -11.13 -4.96
C VAL A 23 17.52 -10.25 -6.17
N ASP A 24 17.97 -10.68 -7.35
CA ASP A 24 17.55 -10.03 -8.60
C ASP A 24 16.15 -10.49 -9.00
N LEU A 25 15.25 -9.53 -9.12
CA LEU A 25 13.85 -9.73 -9.51
C LEU A 25 13.61 -9.48 -11.01
N THR A 26 14.64 -9.14 -11.77
CA THR A 26 14.53 -8.78 -13.18
C THR A 26 14.01 -9.95 -14.01
N GLY A 27 12.92 -9.73 -14.75
CA GLY A 27 12.29 -10.72 -15.60
C GLY A 27 11.57 -11.88 -14.90
N LYS A 28 11.63 -11.94 -13.56
CA LYS A 28 11.02 -13.01 -12.75
C LYS A 28 9.52 -12.80 -12.55
N THR A 29 8.81 -13.88 -12.24
CA THR A 29 7.44 -13.84 -11.70
C THR A 29 7.52 -13.66 -10.19
N VAL A 30 7.08 -12.49 -9.72
CA VAL A 30 7.15 -12.11 -8.30
C VAL A 30 5.77 -12.10 -7.71
N ALA A 31 5.53 -12.89 -6.65
CA ALA A 31 4.33 -12.83 -5.85
C ALA A 31 4.50 -11.83 -4.70
N VAL A 32 3.58 -10.89 -4.58
CA VAL A 32 3.52 -9.93 -3.48
C VAL A 32 2.27 -10.20 -2.65
N VAL A 33 2.46 -10.41 -1.36
CA VAL A 33 1.37 -10.71 -0.42
C VAL A 33 1.07 -9.50 0.43
N GLY A 34 -0.09 -8.88 0.21
CA GLY A 34 -0.58 -7.73 0.98
C GLY A 34 -0.47 -6.39 0.25
N THR A 35 -1.36 -5.48 0.64
CA THR A 35 -1.57 -4.15 0.02
C THR A 35 -1.48 -3.01 1.04
N GLY A 36 -0.71 -3.20 2.11
CA GLY A 36 -0.52 -2.22 3.16
C GLY A 36 0.44 -1.07 2.77
N ALA A 37 0.74 -0.20 3.75
CA ALA A 37 1.56 0.99 3.55
C ALA A 37 2.97 0.71 3.01
N SER A 38 3.54 -0.47 3.29
CA SER A 38 4.81 -0.91 2.71
C SER A 38 4.63 -1.31 1.25
N ALA A 39 3.59 -2.11 0.95
CA ALA A 39 3.34 -2.61 -0.39
C ALA A 39 3.15 -1.48 -1.41
N ILE A 40 2.37 -0.44 -1.09
CA ILE A 40 2.16 0.70 -2.01
C ILE A 40 3.45 1.44 -2.38
N GLN A 41 4.53 1.25 -1.63
CA GLN A 41 5.83 1.87 -1.90
C GLN A 41 6.72 1.01 -2.77
N PHE A 42 6.82 -0.30 -2.49
CA PHE A 42 7.73 -1.17 -3.23
C PHE A 42 7.08 -1.84 -4.47
N VAL A 43 5.75 -2.06 -4.48
CA VAL A 43 5.06 -2.66 -5.64
C VAL A 43 5.35 -1.92 -6.95
N PRO A 44 5.33 -0.58 -7.03
CA PRO A 44 5.70 0.14 -8.25
C PRO A 44 7.12 -0.14 -8.73
N GLU A 45 8.06 -0.31 -7.80
CA GLU A 45 9.46 -0.60 -8.11
C GLU A 45 9.63 -2.03 -8.61
N VAL A 46 8.98 -2.99 -7.94
CA VAL A 46 8.99 -4.40 -8.35
C VAL A 46 8.32 -4.56 -9.72
N ALA A 47 7.17 -3.92 -9.95
CA ALA A 47 6.45 -3.97 -11.22
C ALA A 47 7.27 -3.45 -12.42
N ARG A 48 8.26 -2.57 -12.17
CA ARG A 48 9.16 -2.10 -13.23
C ARG A 48 10.26 -3.10 -13.60
N LYS A 49 10.66 -3.95 -12.66
CA LYS A 49 11.75 -4.92 -12.83
C LYS A 49 11.27 -6.32 -13.17
N ALA A 50 10.19 -6.75 -12.52
CA ALA A 50 9.64 -8.07 -12.68
C ALA A 50 9.08 -8.30 -14.10
N GLY A 51 9.24 -9.49 -14.64
CA GLY A 51 8.56 -9.92 -15.85
C GLY A 51 7.04 -10.06 -15.64
N ARG A 52 6.64 -10.58 -14.47
CA ARG A 52 5.25 -10.66 -14.02
C ARG A 52 5.17 -10.38 -12.52
N LEU A 53 4.18 -9.63 -12.08
CA LEU A 53 3.89 -9.38 -10.68
C LEU A 53 2.49 -9.89 -10.35
N LEU A 54 2.38 -10.77 -9.36
CA LEU A 54 1.14 -11.30 -8.82
C LEU A 54 0.88 -10.64 -7.47
N LEU A 55 -0.10 -9.74 -7.40
CA LEU A 55 -0.45 -9.04 -6.17
C LEU A 55 -1.64 -9.71 -5.49
N PHE A 56 -1.37 -10.44 -4.40
CA PHE A 56 -2.39 -11.05 -3.58
C PHE A 56 -2.94 -10.06 -2.57
N GLN A 57 -4.21 -9.71 -2.70
CA GLN A 57 -4.92 -8.85 -1.76
C GLN A 57 -6.17 -9.56 -1.22
N ARG A 58 -6.28 -9.62 0.10
CA ARG A 58 -7.49 -10.12 0.76
C ARG A 58 -8.61 -9.08 0.74
N SER A 59 -8.25 -7.81 0.88
CA SER A 59 -9.14 -6.67 0.79
C SER A 59 -8.38 -5.49 0.19
N ALA A 60 -9.03 -4.77 -0.71
CA ALA A 60 -8.47 -3.58 -1.31
C ALA A 60 -8.24 -2.48 -0.26
N ALA A 61 -7.30 -1.57 -0.50
CA ALA A 61 -7.04 -0.43 0.35
C ALA A 61 -7.48 0.87 -0.34
N TYR A 62 -7.95 1.86 0.44
CA TYR A 62 -8.14 3.20 -0.08
C TYR A 62 -6.77 3.85 -0.30
N VAL A 63 -6.40 4.03 -1.57
CA VAL A 63 -5.19 4.74 -1.98
C VAL A 63 -5.60 6.03 -2.67
N LEU A 64 -5.19 7.17 -2.13
CA LEU A 64 -5.43 8.49 -2.71
C LEU A 64 -4.16 9.06 -3.33
N GLY A 65 -4.32 9.95 -4.29
CA GLY A 65 -3.21 10.73 -4.80
C GLY A 65 -2.56 11.57 -3.71
N LYS A 66 -1.23 11.51 -3.62
CA LYS A 66 -0.45 12.34 -2.70
C LYS A 66 -0.36 13.74 -3.29
N PRO A 67 -0.73 14.81 -2.55
CA PRO A 67 -0.56 16.20 -2.99
C PRO A 67 0.93 16.58 -2.94
N ASP A 68 1.70 16.00 -3.84
CA ASP A 68 3.14 16.16 -3.92
C ASP A 68 3.47 17.07 -5.09
N ARG A 69 4.16 18.19 -4.83
CA ARG A 69 4.63 19.11 -5.86
C ARG A 69 6.04 19.59 -5.53
N ARG A 70 6.82 19.81 -6.56
CA ARG A 70 8.12 20.47 -6.40
C ARG A 70 7.90 21.96 -6.18
N TYR A 71 8.59 22.52 -5.18
CA TYR A 71 8.66 23.96 -5.02
C TYR A 71 9.40 24.59 -6.22
N ARG A 72 8.91 25.72 -6.69
CA ARG A 72 9.56 26.48 -7.76
C ARG A 72 10.79 27.19 -7.20
N ARG A 73 11.76 27.56 -8.05
CA ARG A 73 13.00 28.22 -7.64
C ARG A 73 12.77 29.51 -6.83
N TRP A 74 11.76 30.29 -7.19
CA TRP A 74 11.40 31.50 -6.46
C TRP A 74 10.80 31.20 -5.08
N GLU A 75 10.00 30.14 -4.94
CA GLU A 75 9.47 29.69 -3.65
C GLU A 75 10.62 29.28 -2.71
N HIS A 76 11.61 28.53 -3.23
CA HIS A 76 12.81 28.18 -2.45
C HIS A 76 13.55 29.43 -1.97
N ARG A 77 13.71 30.45 -2.83
CA ARG A 77 14.34 31.71 -2.43
C ARG A 77 13.52 32.42 -1.34
N LEU A 78 12.22 32.53 -1.53
CA LEU A 78 11.32 33.17 -0.57
C LEU A 78 11.36 32.46 0.80
N LEU A 79 11.25 31.13 0.81
CA LEU A 79 11.31 30.31 2.02
C LEU A 79 12.67 30.44 2.74
N LYS A 80 13.76 30.64 1.99
CA LYS A 80 15.10 30.81 2.55
C LYS A 80 15.34 32.21 3.11
N THR A 81 14.80 33.24 2.45
CA THR A 81 15.06 34.66 2.82
C THR A 81 14.12 35.17 3.89
N LEU A 82 12.89 34.66 3.94
CA LEU A 82 11.86 35.08 4.89
C LEU A 82 11.35 33.89 5.73
N PRO A 83 11.96 33.63 6.90
CA PRO A 83 11.60 32.47 7.74
C PRO A 83 10.10 32.38 8.09
N ILE A 84 9.40 33.52 8.19
CA ILE A 84 7.96 33.57 8.45
C ILE A 84 7.15 32.80 7.40
N THR A 85 7.61 32.79 6.15
CA THR A 85 6.93 32.07 5.06
C THR A 85 6.96 30.55 5.28
N GLN A 86 8.02 30.02 5.88
CA GLN A 86 8.08 28.59 6.26
C GLN A 86 7.06 28.27 7.35
N THR A 87 6.91 29.16 8.33
CA THR A 87 5.91 28.99 9.40
C THR A 87 4.50 29.03 8.84
N LEU A 88 4.22 29.96 7.94
CA LEU A 88 2.90 30.07 7.28
C LEU A 88 2.59 28.84 6.42
N ASP A 89 3.58 28.33 5.66
CA ASP A 89 3.36 27.12 4.84
C ASP A 89 3.15 25.87 5.72
N ARG A 90 3.90 25.73 6.82
CA ARG A 90 3.66 24.67 7.82
C ARG A 90 2.27 24.79 8.45
N LEU A 91 1.85 26.00 8.83
CA LEU A 91 0.53 26.23 9.41
C LEU A 91 -0.57 25.87 8.40
N ARG A 92 -0.41 26.24 7.13
CA ARG A 92 -1.33 25.86 6.05
C ARG A 92 -1.45 24.33 5.92
N ILE A 93 -0.31 23.63 5.90
CA ILE A 93 -0.28 22.16 5.83
C ILE A 93 -0.93 21.53 7.07
N TYR A 94 -0.62 22.08 8.25
CA TYR A 94 -1.22 21.64 9.51
C TYR A 94 -2.73 21.81 9.49
N ALA A 95 -3.23 23.02 9.18
CA ALA A 95 -4.66 23.29 9.11
C ALA A 95 -5.40 22.41 8.10
N ALA A 96 -4.76 22.13 6.93
CA ALA A 96 -5.32 21.22 5.94
C ALA A 96 -5.38 19.76 6.43
N ASN A 97 -4.45 19.33 7.27
CA ASN A 97 -4.49 17.99 7.86
C ASN A 97 -5.50 17.91 9.02
N GLU A 98 -5.53 18.92 9.90
CA GLU A 98 -6.50 18.98 10.98
C GLU A 98 -7.95 19.07 10.49
N SER A 99 -8.21 19.80 9.41
CA SER A 99 -9.55 19.86 8.84
C SER A 99 -10.10 18.49 8.41
N ARG A 100 -9.21 17.53 8.10
CA ARG A 100 -9.62 16.15 7.78
C ARG A 100 -10.19 15.41 9.00
N VAL A 101 -9.71 15.74 10.21
CA VAL A 101 -10.21 15.15 11.46
C VAL A 101 -11.70 15.40 11.62
N LEU A 102 -12.18 16.58 11.23
CA LEU A 102 -13.62 16.92 11.27
C LEU A 102 -14.46 15.96 10.42
N GLY A 103 -13.91 15.48 9.29
CA GLY A 103 -14.57 14.48 8.44
C GLY A 103 -14.69 13.11 9.13
N PHE A 104 -13.73 12.76 9.98
CA PHE A 104 -13.75 11.47 10.69
C PHE A 104 -14.64 11.50 11.94
N THR A 105 -14.81 12.65 12.58
CA THR A 105 -15.52 12.78 13.86
C THR A 105 -16.95 13.27 13.71
N SER A 106 -17.16 14.41 13.05
CA SER A 106 -18.44 15.13 13.09
C SER A 106 -19.18 15.22 11.76
N LEU A 107 -18.45 15.10 10.64
CA LEU A 107 -18.99 15.30 9.29
C LEU A 107 -18.83 14.05 8.44
N GLN A 108 -19.46 12.94 8.82
CA GLN A 108 -19.40 11.67 8.03
C GLN A 108 -19.80 11.87 6.55
N LYS A 109 -20.71 12.84 6.27
CA LYS A 109 -21.06 13.23 4.90
C LYS A 109 -19.87 13.78 4.10
N ALA A 110 -18.86 14.35 4.76
CA ALA A 110 -17.63 14.78 4.09
C ALA A 110 -16.82 13.60 3.55
N MET A 111 -16.94 12.41 4.14
CA MET A 111 -16.28 11.20 3.62
C MET A 111 -16.78 10.82 2.23
N THR A 112 -18.01 11.19 1.85
CA THR A 112 -18.55 10.98 0.50
C THR A 112 -17.72 11.75 -0.55
N VAL A 113 -17.21 12.92 -0.20
CA VAL A 113 -16.32 13.70 -1.09
C VAL A 113 -15.02 12.96 -1.31
N TYR A 114 -14.41 12.43 -0.23
CA TYR A 114 -13.18 11.64 -0.35
C TYR A 114 -13.38 10.34 -1.14
N GLN A 115 -14.53 9.67 -0.98
CA GLN A 115 -14.88 8.51 -1.79
C GLN A 115 -15.02 8.86 -3.29
N ARG A 116 -15.62 10.04 -3.61
CA ARG A 116 -15.68 10.52 -5.00
C ARG A 116 -14.29 10.84 -5.55
N LEU A 117 -13.42 11.46 -4.75
CA LEU A 117 -12.03 11.72 -5.13
C LEU A 117 -11.26 10.42 -5.37
N PHE A 118 -11.45 9.42 -4.52
CA PHE A 118 -10.86 8.09 -4.70
C PHE A 118 -11.32 7.43 -6.00
N ARG A 119 -12.63 7.42 -6.28
CA ARG A 119 -13.16 6.86 -7.53
C ARG A 119 -12.59 7.56 -8.76
N ARG A 120 -12.57 8.90 -8.75
CA ARG A 120 -11.96 9.69 -9.84
C ARG A 120 -10.47 9.39 -10.01
N HIS A 121 -9.77 9.18 -8.89
CA HIS A 121 -8.36 8.82 -8.94
C HIS A 121 -8.16 7.45 -9.60
N LEU A 122 -8.95 6.45 -9.23
CA LEU A 122 -8.94 5.13 -9.87
C LEU A 122 -9.30 5.23 -11.38
N GLU A 123 -10.38 5.91 -11.73
CA GLU A 123 -10.82 6.08 -13.11
C GLU A 123 -9.75 6.74 -14.00
N LYS A 124 -8.99 7.67 -13.41
CA LYS A 124 -7.89 8.34 -14.11
C LYS A 124 -6.72 7.42 -14.45
N HIS A 125 -6.43 6.45 -13.57
CA HIS A 125 -5.21 5.63 -13.67
C HIS A 125 -5.48 4.20 -14.14
N ILE A 126 -6.69 3.68 -13.95
CA ILE A 126 -7.08 2.33 -14.30
C ILE A 126 -8.19 2.38 -15.36
N ALA A 127 -7.85 2.07 -16.59
CA ALA A 127 -8.81 2.05 -17.70
C ALA A 127 -9.76 0.84 -17.63
N ASP A 128 -9.24 -0.31 -17.23
CA ASP A 128 -10.01 -1.56 -17.12
C ASP A 128 -11.04 -1.54 -15.99
N PRO A 129 -12.35 -1.67 -16.31
CA PRO A 129 -13.41 -1.70 -15.30
C PRO A 129 -13.32 -2.90 -14.37
N SER A 130 -12.82 -4.04 -14.86
CA SER A 130 -12.71 -5.28 -14.05
C SER A 130 -11.64 -5.12 -12.98
N LEU A 131 -10.49 -4.55 -13.32
CA LEU A 131 -9.43 -4.21 -12.38
C LEU A 131 -9.90 -3.14 -11.39
N ARG A 132 -10.62 -2.10 -11.85
CA ARG A 132 -11.20 -1.09 -10.94
C ARG A 132 -12.12 -1.71 -9.89
N ALA A 133 -12.97 -2.65 -10.29
CA ALA A 133 -13.85 -3.35 -9.37
C ALA A 133 -13.08 -4.12 -8.28
N LYS A 134 -11.95 -4.74 -8.64
CA LYS A 134 -11.06 -5.42 -7.70
C LYS A 134 -10.39 -4.47 -6.69
N LEU A 135 -10.20 -3.19 -7.05
CA LEU A 135 -9.50 -2.19 -6.24
C LEU A 135 -10.43 -1.32 -5.38
N ILE A 136 -11.74 -1.49 -5.48
CA ILE A 136 -12.71 -0.80 -4.64
C ILE A 136 -12.85 -1.56 -3.32
N PRO A 137 -12.53 -0.92 -2.15
CA PRO A 137 -12.74 -1.55 -0.85
C PRO A 137 -14.22 -1.81 -0.55
N ASP A 138 -14.49 -2.92 0.11
CA ASP A 138 -15.82 -3.38 0.56
C ASP A 138 -16.24 -2.81 1.93
N TYR A 139 -15.40 -1.94 2.52
CA TYR A 139 -15.62 -1.33 3.83
C TYR A 139 -15.69 0.21 3.71
N PRO A 140 -16.35 0.91 4.66
CA PRO A 140 -16.42 2.36 4.66
C PRO A 140 -15.04 3.01 4.75
N MET A 141 -14.87 4.14 4.03
CA MET A 141 -13.64 4.93 4.12
C MET A 141 -13.47 5.46 5.54
N GLY A 142 -12.26 5.28 6.09
CA GLY A 142 -11.95 5.65 7.47
C GLY A 142 -11.90 4.47 8.45
N CYS A 143 -12.52 3.33 8.14
CA CYS A 143 -12.41 2.12 8.98
C CYS A 143 -11.00 1.51 9.00
N LYS A 144 -10.23 1.76 7.95
CA LYS A 144 -8.80 1.45 7.87
C LYS A 144 -8.03 2.68 7.44
N ARG A 145 -6.72 2.70 7.71
CA ARG A 145 -5.85 3.80 7.32
C ARG A 145 -5.92 4.05 5.81
N ILE A 146 -6.21 5.29 5.42
CA ILE A 146 -6.14 5.75 4.04
C ILE A 146 -4.66 5.90 3.66
N LEU A 147 -4.28 5.30 2.56
CA LEU A 147 -2.92 5.33 2.03
C LEU A 147 -2.79 6.42 0.96
N MET A 148 -1.57 6.89 0.71
CA MET A 148 -1.32 7.94 -0.29
C MET A 148 -0.16 7.54 -1.19
N SER A 149 -0.43 7.46 -2.50
CA SER A 149 0.60 7.17 -3.51
C SER A 149 0.20 7.74 -4.88
N ASN A 150 1.18 8.25 -5.62
CA ASN A 150 0.99 8.69 -7.01
C ASN A 150 1.47 7.63 -8.01
N HIS A 151 2.08 6.54 -7.53
CA HIS A 151 2.73 5.53 -8.37
C HIS A 151 2.10 4.15 -8.28
N TYR A 152 1.30 3.89 -7.23
CA TYR A 152 0.73 2.57 -6.98
C TYR A 152 -0.31 2.18 -8.03
N ASP A 153 -1.37 2.98 -8.21
CA ASP A 153 -2.43 2.67 -9.17
C ASP A 153 -1.91 2.61 -10.62
N PRO A 154 -1.05 3.55 -11.07
CA PRO A 154 -0.40 3.40 -12.36
C PRO A 154 0.45 2.14 -12.53
N ALA A 155 1.05 1.64 -11.43
CA ALA A 155 1.79 0.39 -11.48
C ALA A 155 0.87 -0.82 -11.63
N LEU A 156 -0.30 -0.80 -10.98
CA LEU A 156 -1.29 -1.87 -11.11
C LEU A 156 -1.95 -1.94 -12.50
N ALA A 157 -1.96 -0.82 -13.23
CA ALA A 157 -2.46 -0.76 -14.60
C ALA A 157 -1.50 -1.31 -15.66
N ARG A 158 -0.31 -1.78 -15.27
CA ARG A 158 0.68 -2.33 -16.21
C ARG A 158 0.28 -3.74 -16.64
N ASP A 159 0.56 -4.09 -17.90
CA ASP A 159 0.21 -5.39 -18.48
C ASP A 159 0.87 -6.59 -17.77
N ASN A 160 2.01 -6.35 -17.10
CA ASN A 160 2.73 -7.38 -16.35
C ASN A 160 2.27 -7.53 -14.90
N VAL A 161 1.23 -6.82 -14.46
CA VAL A 161 0.71 -6.88 -13.09
C VAL A 161 -0.68 -7.51 -13.06
N GLU A 162 -0.83 -8.51 -12.24
CA GLU A 162 -2.11 -9.18 -11.99
C GLU A 162 -2.53 -9.02 -10.54
N VAL A 163 -3.76 -8.54 -10.31
CA VAL A 163 -4.34 -8.39 -8.98
C VAL A 163 -5.27 -9.57 -8.69
N ILE A 164 -4.98 -10.29 -7.62
CA ILE A 164 -5.67 -11.51 -7.17
C ILE A 164 -6.37 -11.19 -5.84
N ASN A 165 -7.72 -11.15 -5.87
CA ASN A 165 -8.55 -10.79 -4.69
C ASN A 165 -8.89 -12.02 -3.82
N HIS A 166 -7.99 -12.99 -3.78
CA HIS A 166 -8.17 -14.21 -3.01
C HIS A 166 -7.08 -14.33 -1.93
N GLY A 167 -7.44 -14.96 -0.81
CA GLY A 167 -6.47 -15.32 0.21
C GLY A 167 -5.54 -16.42 -0.29
N ILE A 168 -4.37 -16.54 0.30
CA ILE A 168 -3.46 -17.66 0.04
C ILE A 168 -3.85 -18.80 0.97
N GLN A 169 -4.04 -19.99 0.40
CA GLN A 169 -4.35 -21.22 1.12
C GLN A 169 -3.07 -21.95 1.53
N SER A 170 -2.16 -22.14 0.58
CA SER A 170 -0.89 -22.84 0.79
C SER A 170 0.19 -22.34 -0.16
N VAL A 171 1.41 -22.72 0.14
CA VAL A 171 2.60 -22.52 -0.71
C VAL A 171 3.20 -23.89 -0.96
N ASP A 172 3.74 -24.11 -2.14
CA ASP A 172 4.50 -25.30 -2.51
C ASP A 172 5.88 -24.93 -3.09
N HIS A 173 6.61 -25.91 -3.56
CA HIS A 173 7.96 -25.72 -4.13
C HIS A 173 8.01 -24.76 -5.33
N SER A 174 6.88 -24.52 -6.01
CA SER A 174 6.80 -23.79 -7.29
C SER A 174 5.96 -22.51 -7.23
N GLY A 175 5.22 -22.26 -6.15
CA GLY A 175 4.34 -21.09 -6.08
C GLY A 175 3.33 -21.12 -4.95
N LEU A 176 2.21 -20.46 -5.20
CA LEU A 176 1.14 -20.25 -4.20
C LEU A 176 -0.20 -20.76 -4.75
N THR A 177 -0.96 -21.40 -3.88
CA THR A 177 -2.35 -21.78 -4.17
C THR A 177 -3.28 -20.81 -3.43
N ASP A 178 -4.20 -20.19 -4.15
CA ASP A 178 -5.18 -19.29 -3.56
C ASP A 178 -6.39 -20.05 -2.96
N SER A 179 -7.27 -19.32 -2.28
CA SER A 179 -8.45 -19.87 -1.61
C SER A 179 -9.49 -20.45 -2.56
N THR A 180 -9.35 -20.26 -3.88
CA THR A 180 -10.21 -20.90 -4.90
C THR A 180 -9.64 -22.22 -5.41
N GLY A 181 -8.39 -22.56 -4.98
CA GLY A 181 -7.66 -23.72 -5.46
C GLY A 181 -6.83 -23.43 -6.71
N ALA A 182 -6.79 -22.21 -7.22
CA ALA A 182 -5.98 -21.86 -8.36
C ALA A 182 -4.50 -21.75 -7.94
N HIS A 183 -3.62 -22.42 -8.69
CA HIS A 183 -2.18 -22.39 -8.45
C HIS A 183 -1.51 -21.29 -9.29
N HIS A 184 -0.66 -20.51 -8.66
CA HIS A 184 0.07 -19.39 -9.24
C HIS A 184 1.58 -19.64 -9.09
N ARG A 185 2.27 -19.92 -10.17
CA ARG A 185 3.74 -20.08 -10.15
C ARG A 185 4.40 -18.74 -9.81
N ALA A 186 5.43 -18.81 -9.00
CA ALA A 186 6.24 -17.65 -8.62
C ALA A 186 7.71 -18.05 -8.47
N ASP A 187 8.61 -17.16 -8.87
CA ASP A 187 10.06 -17.31 -8.70
C ASP A 187 10.55 -16.67 -7.40
N ALA A 188 9.78 -15.73 -6.85
CA ALA A 188 10.05 -15.07 -5.57
C ALA A 188 8.76 -14.65 -4.87
N ILE A 189 8.77 -14.62 -3.52
CA ILE A 189 7.64 -14.17 -2.71
C ILE A 189 8.06 -13.01 -1.80
N ILE A 190 7.32 -11.89 -1.84
CA ILE A 190 7.58 -10.72 -1.00
C ILE A 190 6.38 -10.47 -0.09
N TYR A 191 6.61 -10.45 1.23
CA TYR A 191 5.56 -10.21 2.21
C TYR A 191 5.45 -8.72 2.56
N GLY A 192 4.32 -8.11 2.22
CA GLY A 192 3.88 -6.78 2.65
C GLY A 192 2.78 -6.86 3.73
N THR A 193 2.85 -7.84 4.63
CA THR A 193 1.77 -8.22 5.55
C THR A 193 1.74 -7.41 6.86
N GLY A 194 2.57 -6.36 6.97
CA GLY A 194 2.63 -5.48 8.13
C GLY A 194 3.64 -5.94 9.19
N PHE A 195 3.65 -5.25 10.33
CA PHE A 195 4.61 -5.42 11.40
C PHE A 195 3.90 -5.64 12.73
N ARG A 196 4.52 -6.36 13.64
CA ARG A 196 4.19 -6.27 15.06
C ARG A 196 4.81 -4.98 15.59
N ALA A 197 4.03 -3.94 15.74
CA ALA A 197 4.51 -2.60 16.13
C ALA A 197 5.04 -2.53 17.56
N VAL A 198 4.59 -3.43 18.44
CA VAL A 198 4.97 -3.44 19.86
C VAL A 198 5.28 -4.85 20.30
N SER A 199 6.49 -5.06 20.80
CA SER A 199 6.83 -6.19 21.64
C SER A 199 6.60 -5.74 23.09
N TYR A 200 5.53 -6.19 23.71
CA TYR A 200 5.17 -5.85 25.10
C TYR A 200 6.17 -6.33 26.16
N THR A 201 7.30 -6.88 25.77
CA THR A 201 8.33 -7.34 26.69
C THR A 201 9.04 -6.22 27.45
N HIS A 202 8.98 -4.97 26.96
CA HIS A 202 9.70 -3.83 27.58
C HIS A 202 8.79 -2.78 28.21
N LEU A 203 7.51 -2.76 27.84
CA LEU A 203 6.55 -1.78 28.32
C LEU A 203 5.38 -2.53 28.99
N ARG A 204 5.60 -3.02 30.18
CA ARG A 204 4.52 -3.13 31.15
C ARG A 204 4.22 -1.72 31.66
N ALA A 205 3.58 -0.93 30.83
CA ALA A 205 2.90 0.25 31.34
C ALA A 205 1.81 -0.26 32.28
N HIS A 206 1.81 0.17 33.52
CA HIS A 206 0.80 -0.17 34.54
C HIS A 206 -0.63 0.14 34.05
N GLU A 207 -0.77 0.92 33.02
CA GLU A 207 -2.03 1.42 32.45
C GLU A 207 -2.68 0.43 31.48
N THR A 208 -1.94 -0.51 30.86
CA THR A 208 -2.49 -1.46 29.90
C THR A 208 -2.94 -2.79 30.51
N SER A 209 -2.75 -2.98 31.81
CA SER A 209 -3.15 -4.21 32.51
C SER A 209 -4.58 -4.17 33.06
N ARG A 210 -5.36 -3.13 32.78
CA ARG A 210 -6.72 -2.91 33.33
C ARG A 210 -7.83 -2.80 32.29
N TYR A 211 -7.59 -3.16 31.00
CA TYR A 211 -8.66 -3.20 30.02
C TYR A 211 -8.67 -4.52 29.26
#